data_058dc67190a60316ce39a6e7f4ac59d4
#
_entry.id   058dc67190a60316ce39a6e7f4ac59d4
#
_cell.length_a   1.000
_cell.length_b   1.000
_cell.length_c   1.000
_cell.angle_alpha   90.00
_cell.angle_beta   90.00
_cell.angle_gamma   90.00
#
_symmetry.space_group_name_H-M   'P 1'
#
loop_
_entity.id
_entity.type
_entity.pdbx_description
1 polymer ?
#
loop_
_entity_poly.entity_id
_entity_poly.type
_entity_poly.pdbx_seq_one_letter_code
_entity_poly.pdbx_strand_id
1 'polypeptide(L)'
;MNYITNDNLEVADIEVFEIVEAELKRQTNHLEMIASENFTSPAVMQAMGSVFTNKYAEGYPYKRYYGGCEQADKVEQLAIDRACKIFGCKYANVQPHSGSQANGAVYAALLKAGDKILGMDLSHGGHLTHGSKPSFSGQNYSAFYYGVELDGRINYDKVEQIAKTVMPKIIVCGASAYAREIDFKRFKEIADSVGAILFADIAHIAGLVAAGEHQSPFPHAHVVTTTTHKTLRGPRGGMIMTNDEEIAKKINSAIFPGLQGGPLVHVIAAKAVAFKEILDPKWKDYAKQVKANAKVLGEVLVSRGYD
;
A
#
# COMPACT_ATOMS: atom_id res chain seq x y z
N MET A 1 -5.29 26.30 -31.60
CA MET A 1 -4.38 26.96 -30.64
C MET A 1 -3.69 25.87 -29.85
N ASN A 2 -2.38 25.71 -30.00
CA ASN A 2 -1.61 24.83 -29.12
C ASN A 2 -1.34 25.57 -27.80
N TYR A 3 -2.16 25.35 -26.80
CA TYR A 3 -1.94 25.90 -25.45
C TYR A 3 -0.87 25.11 -24.66
N ILE A 4 -0.35 24.02 -25.24
CA ILE A 4 0.73 23.25 -24.65
C ILE A 4 2.01 23.78 -25.28
N THR A 5 2.81 24.52 -24.52
CA THR A 5 4.18 24.84 -24.92
C THR A 5 4.97 23.55 -24.97
N ASN A 6 5.86 23.42 -25.94
CA ASN A 6 6.79 22.28 -26.02
C ASN A 6 8.06 22.53 -25.17
N ASP A 7 8.02 23.54 -24.31
CA ASP A 7 9.14 23.89 -23.46
C ASP A 7 9.34 22.77 -22.42
N ASN A 8 10.57 22.31 -22.30
CA ASN A 8 10.96 21.40 -21.23
C ASN A 8 11.07 22.19 -19.90
N LEU A 9 11.22 21.48 -18.79
CA LEU A 9 11.29 22.07 -17.45
C LEU A 9 12.44 23.08 -17.33
N GLU A 10 13.59 22.81 -17.94
CA GLU A 10 14.78 23.67 -17.91
C GLU A 10 14.51 25.08 -18.52
N VAL A 11 13.66 25.13 -19.55
CA VAL A 11 13.29 26.39 -20.21
C VAL A 11 12.13 27.06 -19.48
N ALA A 12 11.17 26.25 -18.99
CA ALA A 12 9.95 26.77 -18.36
C ALA A 12 10.19 27.27 -16.93
N ASP A 13 11.07 26.59 -16.16
CA ASP A 13 11.35 26.93 -14.76
C ASP A 13 12.73 26.38 -14.36
N ILE A 14 13.75 27.20 -14.52
CA ILE A 14 15.15 26.80 -14.24
C ILE A 14 15.35 26.51 -12.74
N GLU A 15 14.63 27.18 -11.82
CA GLU A 15 14.78 26.97 -10.38
C GLU A 15 14.30 25.55 -9.98
N VAL A 16 13.14 25.15 -10.49
CA VAL A 16 12.62 23.79 -10.26
C VAL A 16 13.49 22.74 -10.95
N PHE A 17 13.97 23.03 -12.17
CA PHE A 17 14.86 22.11 -12.89
C PHE A 17 16.14 21.84 -12.11
N GLU A 18 16.81 22.88 -11.59
CA GLU A 18 18.04 22.72 -10.79
C GLU A 18 17.79 21.89 -9.50
N ILE A 19 16.64 22.07 -8.84
CA ILE A 19 16.24 21.28 -7.67
C ILE A 19 16.08 19.80 -8.04
N VAL A 20 15.40 19.49 -9.14
CA VAL A 20 15.20 18.12 -9.63
C VAL A 20 16.52 17.46 -9.98
N GLU A 21 17.43 18.17 -10.66
CA GLU A 21 18.76 17.67 -11.00
C GLU A 21 19.62 17.43 -9.74
N ALA A 22 19.54 18.32 -8.74
CA ALA A 22 20.22 18.14 -7.48
C ALA A 22 19.70 16.89 -6.72
N GLU A 23 18.39 16.64 -6.74
CA GLU A 23 17.81 15.44 -6.14
C GLU A 23 18.19 14.17 -6.92
N LEU A 24 18.20 14.20 -8.25
CA LEU A 24 18.70 13.09 -9.06
C LEU A 24 20.16 12.75 -8.71
N LYS A 25 21.01 13.78 -8.56
CA LYS A 25 22.40 13.62 -8.13
C LYS A 25 22.50 13.03 -6.73
N ARG A 26 21.65 13.48 -5.79
CA ARG A 26 21.59 12.93 -4.42
C ARG A 26 21.26 11.44 -4.47
N GLN A 27 20.18 11.06 -5.14
CA GLN A 27 19.73 9.66 -5.24
C GLN A 27 20.80 8.77 -5.93
N THR A 28 21.52 9.29 -6.91
CA THR A 28 22.58 8.55 -7.62
C THR A 28 23.82 8.29 -6.76
N ASN A 29 24.13 9.21 -5.85
CA ASN A 29 25.39 9.20 -5.10
C ASN A 29 25.27 8.68 -3.64
N HIS A 30 24.05 8.32 -3.20
CA HIS A 30 23.80 7.85 -1.85
C HIS A 30 23.17 6.46 -1.85
N LEU A 31 23.48 5.68 -0.80
CA LEU A 31 22.78 4.45 -0.51
C LEU A 31 21.52 4.78 0.31
N GLU A 32 20.37 4.56 -0.26
CA GLU A 32 19.10 4.81 0.43
C GLU A 32 18.82 3.70 1.45
N MET A 33 18.70 4.10 2.73
CA MET A 33 18.47 3.20 3.85
C MET A 33 17.06 3.35 4.45
N ILE A 34 16.21 4.20 3.86
CA ILE A 34 14.81 4.32 4.27
C ILE A 34 14.01 3.18 3.63
N ALA A 35 13.55 2.23 4.44
CA ALA A 35 12.86 1.02 3.97
C ALA A 35 11.58 1.29 3.16
N SER A 36 11.00 2.48 3.28
CA SER A 36 9.81 2.90 2.52
C SER A 36 10.14 3.61 1.19
N GLU A 37 11.40 3.81 0.85
CA GLU A 37 11.82 4.37 -0.43
C GLU A 37 12.23 3.29 -1.42
N ASN A 38 12.07 3.59 -2.71
CA ASN A 38 12.52 2.74 -3.80
C ASN A 38 12.68 3.59 -5.08
N PHE A 39 13.39 3.04 -6.07
CA PHE A 39 13.64 3.70 -7.34
C PHE A 39 12.69 3.13 -8.40
N THR A 40 11.71 3.93 -8.80
CA THR A 40 10.77 3.53 -9.85
C THR A 40 11.41 3.65 -11.24
N SER A 41 10.87 2.95 -12.23
CA SER A 41 11.41 2.97 -13.58
C SER A 41 11.11 4.30 -14.32
N PRO A 42 11.94 4.67 -15.33
CA PRO A 42 11.63 5.80 -16.20
C PRO A 42 10.25 5.70 -16.86
N ALA A 43 9.79 4.49 -17.20
CA ALA A 43 8.46 4.29 -17.79
C ALA A 43 7.32 4.64 -16.83
N VAL A 44 7.47 4.34 -15.53
CA VAL A 44 6.53 4.75 -14.49
C VAL A 44 6.52 6.26 -14.35
N MET A 45 7.68 6.93 -14.32
CA MET A 45 7.79 8.39 -14.26
C MET A 45 7.19 9.06 -15.51
N GLN A 46 7.41 8.49 -16.69
CA GLN A 46 6.81 8.99 -17.93
C GLN A 46 5.27 8.90 -17.91
N ALA A 47 4.72 7.82 -17.37
CA ALA A 47 3.27 7.69 -17.20
C ALA A 47 2.71 8.72 -16.21
N MET A 48 3.45 9.02 -15.12
CA MET A 48 3.12 10.08 -14.16
C MET A 48 3.06 11.47 -14.80
N GLY A 49 3.98 11.79 -15.68
CA GLY A 49 4.03 13.08 -16.42
C GLY A 49 3.17 13.11 -17.68
N SER A 50 2.27 12.15 -17.88
CA SER A 50 1.44 12.10 -19.09
C SER A 50 0.26 13.06 -19.07
N VAL A 51 -0.39 13.22 -20.22
CA VAL A 51 -1.60 14.04 -20.41
C VAL A 51 -2.78 13.64 -19.53
N PHE A 52 -2.75 12.47 -18.89
CA PHE A 52 -3.72 12.08 -17.87
C PHE A 52 -3.71 13.00 -16.66
N THR A 53 -2.67 13.80 -16.44
CA THR A 53 -2.63 14.88 -15.44
C THR A 53 -3.77 15.87 -15.63
N ASN A 54 -4.24 16.08 -16.88
CA ASN A 54 -5.31 17.02 -17.21
C ASN A 54 -6.71 16.42 -17.06
N LYS A 55 -6.83 15.09 -16.81
CA LYS A 55 -8.11 14.39 -16.89
C LYS A 55 -8.83 14.28 -15.56
N TYR A 56 -10.07 14.78 -15.53
CA TYR A 56 -11.01 14.61 -14.41
C TYR A 56 -11.95 13.42 -14.69
N ALA A 57 -11.98 12.40 -13.84
CA ALA A 57 -12.67 11.14 -14.12
C ALA A 57 -13.37 10.56 -12.87
N GLU A 58 -14.22 11.36 -12.21
CA GLU A 58 -15.03 10.89 -11.06
C GLU A 58 -15.87 9.67 -11.41
N GLY A 59 -16.00 8.78 -10.45
CA GLY A 59 -16.67 7.49 -10.62
C GLY A 59 -15.67 6.36 -10.87
N TYR A 60 -16.13 5.31 -11.52
CA TYR A 60 -15.38 4.07 -11.77
C TYR A 60 -15.40 3.71 -13.26
N PRO A 61 -14.55 2.82 -13.75
CA PRO A 61 -14.55 2.42 -15.16
C PRO A 61 -15.94 2.11 -15.68
N TYR A 62 -16.29 2.72 -16.82
CA TYR A 62 -17.58 2.62 -17.50
C TYR A 62 -18.79 3.17 -16.73
N LYS A 63 -18.55 3.82 -15.57
CA LYS A 63 -19.56 4.47 -14.72
C LYS A 63 -19.04 5.83 -14.24
N ARG A 64 -18.69 6.72 -15.18
CA ARG A 64 -18.15 8.05 -14.87
C ARG A 64 -19.25 9.09 -14.83
N TYR A 65 -18.98 10.16 -14.12
CA TYR A 65 -19.87 11.33 -14.06
C TYR A 65 -19.64 12.33 -15.19
N TYR A 66 -18.53 12.18 -15.93
CA TYR A 66 -18.13 13.10 -17.02
C TYR A 66 -17.84 12.33 -18.30
N GLY A 67 -17.98 13.05 -19.46
CA GLY A 67 -17.59 12.53 -20.76
C GLY A 67 -16.08 12.50 -20.99
N GLY A 68 -15.67 11.88 -22.11
CA GLY A 68 -14.26 11.80 -22.52
C GLY A 68 -13.40 10.93 -21.60
N CYS A 69 -13.98 9.94 -20.92
CA CYS A 69 -13.30 9.08 -19.98
C CYS A 69 -12.88 7.72 -20.56
N GLU A 70 -13.06 7.47 -21.83
CA GLU A 70 -12.85 6.16 -22.48
C GLU A 70 -11.41 5.65 -22.31
N GLN A 71 -10.44 6.54 -22.30
CA GLN A 71 -9.04 6.15 -22.07
C GLN A 71 -8.73 6.03 -20.57
N ALA A 72 -9.37 6.85 -19.73
CA ALA A 72 -9.29 6.70 -18.28
C ALA A 72 -9.88 5.36 -17.82
N ASP A 73 -11.00 4.94 -18.41
CA ASP A 73 -11.61 3.63 -18.13
C ASP A 73 -10.67 2.49 -18.47
N LYS A 74 -10.07 2.53 -19.66
CA LYS A 74 -9.14 1.48 -20.11
C LYS A 74 -7.90 1.37 -19.22
N VAL A 75 -7.31 2.49 -18.84
CA VAL A 75 -6.08 2.46 -18.04
C VAL A 75 -6.35 2.06 -16.59
N GLU A 76 -7.48 2.48 -16.02
CA GLU A 76 -7.87 2.08 -14.68
C GLU A 76 -8.24 0.59 -14.63
N GLN A 77 -9.04 0.11 -15.59
CA GLN A 77 -9.37 -1.31 -15.71
C GLN A 77 -8.10 -2.15 -15.87
N LEU A 78 -7.15 -1.72 -16.70
CA LEU A 78 -5.88 -2.40 -16.87
C LEU A 78 -5.06 -2.49 -15.57
N ALA A 79 -5.07 -1.43 -14.76
CA ALA A 79 -4.42 -1.43 -13.45
C ALA A 79 -5.11 -2.41 -12.49
N ILE A 80 -6.45 -2.42 -12.46
CA ILE A 80 -7.25 -3.36 -11.65
C ILE A 80 -6.94 -4.82 -12.05
N ASP A 81 -7.01 -5.13 -13.33
CA ASP A 81 -6.79 -6.49 -13.84
C ASP A 81 -5.38 -7.01 -13.50
N ARG A 82 -4.37 -6.15 -13.65
CA ARG A 82 -2.99 -6.47 -13.29
C ARG A 82 -2.81 -6.67 -11.79
N ALA A 83 -3.41 -5.82 -10.97
CA ALA A 83 -3.40 -5.96 -9.52
C ALA A 83 -4.04 -7.29 -9.08
N CYS A 84 -5.21 -7.60 -9.60
CA CYS A 84 -5.89 -8.88 -9.33
C CYS A 84 -5.05 -10.09 -9.74
N LYS A 85 -4.37 -10.00 -10.89
CA LYS A 85 -3.49 -11.07 -11.38
C LYS A 85 -2.25 -11.26 -10.50
N ILE A 86 -1.63 -10.17 -10.03
CA ILE A 86 -0.44 -10.21 -9.17
C ILE A 86 -0.74 -10.87 -7.82
N PHE A 87 -1.83 -10.46 -7.18
CA PHE A 87 -2.15 -10.87 -5.81
C PHE A 87 -3.15 -12.03 -5.71
N GLY A 88 -3.71 -12.49 -6.83
CA GLY A 88 -4.70 -13.58 -6.83
C GLY A 88 -6.02 -13.18 -6.17
N CYS A 89 -6.39 -11.90 -6.21
CA CYS A 89 -7.65 -11.39 -5.66
C CYS A 89 -8.73 -11.19 -6.72
N LYS A 90 -10.01 -11.12 -6.27
CA LYS A 90 -11.16 -10.93 -7.17
C LYS A 90 -11.42 -9.46 -7.45
N TYR A 91 -11.17 -8.58 -6.49
CA TYR A 91 -11.50 -7.15 -6.56
C TYR A 91 -10.32 -6.32 -6.10
N ALA A 92 -10.02 -5.25 -6.84
CA ALA A 92 -9.03 -4.26 -6.47
C ALA A 92 -9.57 -2.85 -6.73
N ASN A 93 -9.31 -1.92 -5.80
CA ASN A 93 -9.52 -0.49 -6.00
C ASN A 93 -8.14 0.19 -6.06
N VAL A 94 -7.83 0.80 -7.20
CA VAL A 94 -6.53 1.43 -7.48
C VAL A 94 -6.56 2.95 -7.34
N GLN A 95 -7.68 3.53 -6.91
CA GLN A 95 -7.86 4.98 -6.77
C GLN A 95 -7.26 5.60 -5.51
N PRO A 96 -6.99 4.91 -4.39
CA PRO A 96 -6.41 5.56 -3.22
C PRO A 96 -5.15 6.35 -3.54
N HIS A 97 -5.11 7.63 -3.10
CA HIS A 97 -3.98 8.53 -3.33
C HIS A 97 -2.76 8.16 -2.49
N SER A 98 -2.96 7.46 -1.38
CA SER A 98 -1.91 7.01 -0.47
C SER A 98 -2.33 5.74 0.29
N GLY A 99 -1.36 5.10 0.96
CA GLY A 99 -1.65 4.01 1.89
C GLY A 99 -2.55 4.45 3.04
N SER A 100 -2.36 5.65 3.57
CA SER A 100 -3.19 6.19 4.65
C SER A 100 -4.65 6.38 4.21
N GLN A 101 -4.89 6.85 2.99
CA GLN A 101 -6.26 6.95 2.45
C GLN A 101 -6.86 5.57 2.14
N ALA A 102 -6.05 4.62 1.68
CA ALA A 102 -6.50 3.24 1.51
C ALA A 102 -6.97 2.65 2.86
N ASN A 103 -6.17 2.80 3.92
CA ASN A 103 -6.54 2.35 5.26
C ASN A 103 -7.76 3.10 5.80
N GLY A 104 -7.83 4.43 5.58
CA GLY A 104 -8.98 5.24 5.95
C GLY A 104 -10.28 4.78 5.29
N ALA A 105 -10.22 4.40 4.02
CA ALA A 105 -11.37 3.88 3.29
C ALA A 105 -11.83 2.52 3.82
N VAL A 106 -10.91 1.63 4.20
CA VAL A 106 -11.25 0.35 4.84
C VAL A 106 -11.99 0.59 6.15
N TYR A 107 -11.50 1.48 7.01
CA TYR A 107 -12.18 1.80 8.26
C TYR A 107 -13.53 2.47 8.03
N ALA A 108 -13.60 3.46 7.14
CA ALA A 108 -14.87 4.15 6.83
C ALA A 108 -15.92 3.20 6.23
N ALA A 109 -15.50 2.21 5.44
CA ALA A 109 -16.38 1.22 4.84
C ALA A 109 -16.94 0.19 5.85
N LEU A 110 -16.15 -0.15 6.88
CA LEU A 110 -16.41 -1.33 7.72
C LEU A 110 -16.68 -1.01 9.19
N LEU A 111 -16.42 0.22 9.64
CA LEU A 111 -16.54 0.65 11.03
C LEU A 111 -17.44 1.88 11.20
N LYS A 112 -17.84 2.10 12.43
CA LYS A 112 -18.43 3.36 12.92
C LYS A 112 -17.45 4.04 13.85
N ALA A 113 -17.56 5.35 14.00
CA ALA A 113 -16.78 6.10 14.99
C ALA A 113 -16.89 5.48 16.39
N GLY A 114 -15.77 5.34 17.08
CA GLY A 114 -15.68 4.70 18.39
C GLY A 114 -15.58 3.18 18.38
N ASP A 115 -15.74 2.50 17.24
CA ASP A 115 -15.54 1.05 17.16
C ASP A 115 -14.11 0.67 17.57
N LYS A 116 -13.97 -0.52 18.16
CA LYS A 116 -12.67 -1.01 18.64
C LYS A 116 -11.85 -1.61 17.50
N ILE A 117 -10.59 -1.23 17.43
CA ILE A 117 -9.60 -1.80 16.53
C ILE A 117 -8.40 -2.35 17.31
N LEU A 118 -7.77 -3.41 16.84
CA LEU A 118 -6.55 -3.99 17.39
C LEU A 118 -5.48 -3.98 16.33
N GLY A 119 -4.37 -3.28 16.54
CA GLY A 119 -3.25 -3.18 15.60
C GLY A 119 -1.89 -3.36 16.29
N MET A 120 -0.80 -3.41 15.52
CA MET A 120 0.53 -3.42 16.09
C MET A 120 0.87 -2.05 16.67
N ASP A 121 1.46 -2.04 17.87
CA ASP A 121 1.94 -0.80 18.51
C ASP A 121 3.00 -0.11 17.62
N LEU A 122 2.91 1.22 17.53
CA LEU A 122 3.84 2.02 16.74
C LEU A 122 5.29 1.83 17.20
N SER A 123 5.52 1.75 18.52
CA SER A 123 6.84 1.53 19.11
C SER A 123 7.42 0.14 18.84
N HIS A 124 6.58 -0.80 18.42
CA HIS A 124 6.95 -2.17 18.06
C HIS A 124 6.95 -2.42 16.53
N GLY A 125 6.89 -1.35 15.75
CA GLY A 125 6.95 -1.42 14.29
C GLY A 125 5.62 -1.29 13.56
N GLY A 126 4.53 -0.95 14.25
CA GLY A 126 3.23 -0.66 13.63
C GLY A 126 3.26 0.59 12.74
N HIS A 127 2.17 0.84 12.03
CA HIS A 127 2.01 2.07 11.24
C HIS A 127 1.11 3.07 11.97
N LEU A 128 1.29 4.37 11.68
CA LEU A 128 0.45 5.45 12.26
C LEU A 128 -1.05 5.17 12.10
N THR A 129 -1.46 4.65 10.94
CA THR A 129 -2.86 4.34 10.65
C THR A 129 -3.38 3.04 11.28
N HIS A 130 -2.59 2.37 12.10
CA HIS A 130 -3.01 1.19 12.88
C HIS A 130 -3.53 1.55 14.29
N GLY A 131 -3.95 2.79 14.50
CA GLY A 131 -4.55 3.26 15.74
C GLY A 131 -3.71 4.28 16.53
N SER A 132 -2.58 4.75 16.00
CA SER A 132 -1.75 5.75 16.69
C SER A 132 -2.54 7.03 16.97
N LYS A 133 -2.44 7.55 18.20
CA LYS A 133 -3.24 8.69 18.70
C LYS A 133 -3.26 9.93 17.78
N PRO A 134 -2.15 10.39 17.19
CA PRO A 134 -2.17 11.56 16.30
C PRO A 134 -2.78 11.26 14.92
N SER A 135 -2.93 9.99 14.56
CA SER A 135 -3.52 9.56 13.28
C SER A 135 -5.05 9.60 13.34
N PHE A 136 -5.70 9.76 12.19
CA PHE A 136 -7.15 9.66 12.07
C PHE A 136 -7.69 8.36 12.70
N SER A 137 -6.93 7.26 12.64
CA SER A 137 -7.33 5.96 13.18
C SER A 137 -7.41 5.97 14.72
N GLY A 138 -6.47 6.64 15.39
CA GLY A 138 -6.51 6.80 16.84
C GLY A 138 -7.46 7.91 17.33
N GLN A 139 -7.83 8.85 16.44
CA GLN A 139 -8.78 9.92 16.76
C GLN A 139 -10.23 9.48 16.62
N ASN A 140 -10.53 8.60 15.66
CA ASN A 140 -11.91 8.20 15.35
C ASN A 140 -12.32 6.85 15.94
N TYR A 141 -11.37 5.99 16.32
CA TYR A 141 -11.62 4.62 16.79
C TYR A 141 -10.98 4.35 18.13
N SER A 142 -11.53 3.40 18.88
CA SER A 142 -10.96 2.93 20.15
C SER A 142 -9.84 1.95 19.87
N ALA A 143 -8.59 2.43 19.80
CA ALA A 143 -7.44 1.64 19.40
C ALA A 143 -6.83 0.88 20.58
N PHE A 144 -6.54 -0.39 20.35
CA PHE A 144 -5.81 -1.31 21.23
C PHE A 144 -4.61 -1.89 20.47
N TYR A 145 -3.60 -2.36 21.19
CA TYR A 145 -2.34 -2.70 20.57
C TYR A 145 -1.83 -4.07 21.00
N TYR A 146 -1.21 -4.77 20.06
CA TYR A 146 -0.30 -5.87 20.33
C TYR A 146 1.14 -5.47 19.95
N GLY A 147 2.11 -6.17 20.49
CA GLY A 147 3.51 -5.89 20.25
C GLY A 147 4.32 -7.12 19.87
N VAL A 148 5.64 -7.00 19.99
CA VAL A 148 6.60 -8.09 19.86
C VAL A 148 7.21 -8.44 21.21
N GLU A 149 7.72 -9.64 21.35
CA GLU A 149 8.48 -10.11 22.50
C GLU A 149 9.94 -9.61 22.45
N LEU A 150 10.72 -9.90 23.47
CA LEU A 150 12.12 -9.50 23.55
C LEU A 150 12.98 -10.03 22.39
N ASP A 151 12.57 -11.13 21.77
CA ASP A 151 13.21 -11.70 20.58
C ASP A 151 12.78 -11.05 19.25
N GLY A 152 11.97 -9.99 19.33
CA GLY A 152 11.44 -9.27 18.18
C GLY A 152 10.33 -9.98 17.41
N ARG A 153 9.69 -11.02 17.98
CA ARG A 153 8.63 -11.79 17.33
C ARG A 153 7.25 -11.47 17.89
N ILE A 154 6.24 -11.53 17.03
CA ILE A 154 4.83 -11.46 17.44
C ILE A 154 4.48 -12.74 18.21
N ASN A 155 3.95 -12.58 19.43
CA ASN A 155 3.39 -13.67 20.19
C ASN A 155 1.89 -13.78 19.90
N TYR A 156 1.51 -14.69 19.02
CA TYR A 156 0.14 -14.85 18.55
C TYR A 156 -0.84 -15.24 19.66
N ASP A 157 -0.39 -15.96 20.68
CA ASP A 157 -1.26 -16.33 21.82
C ASP A 157 -1.58 -15.11 22.68
N LYS A 158 -0.63 -14.19 22.87
CA LYS A 158 -0.90 -12.89 23.50
C LYS A 158 -1.85 -12.03 22.64
N VAL A 159 -1.67 -12.01 21.32
CA VAL A 159 -2.61 -11.33 20.41
C VAL A 159 -4.02 -11.89 20.59
N GLU A 160 -4.18 -13.20 20.67
CA GLU A 160 -5.47 -13.85 20.90
C GLU A 160 -6.09 -13.46 22.24
N GLN A 161 -5.30 -13.46 23.33
CA GLN A 161 -5.75 -13.05 24.66
C GLN A 161 -6.24 -11.60 24.66
N ILE A 162 -5.49 -10.69 24.02
CA ILE A 162 -5.89 -9.29 23.86
C ILE A 162 -7.18 -9.18 23.04
N ALA A 163 -7.26 -9.89 21.91
CA ALA A 163 -8.44 -9.88 21.06
C ALA A 163 -9.70 -10.36 21.81
N LYS A 164 -9.60 -11.44 22.59
CA LYS A 164 -10.71 -11.95 23.43
C LYS A 164 -11.13 -10.97 24.54
N THR A 165 -10.19 -10.22 25.09
CA THR A 165 -10.47 -9.21 26.13
C THR A 165 -11.11 -7.97 25.52
N VAL A 166 -10.58 -7.51 24.39
CA VAL A 166 -10.97 -6.25 23.74
C VAL A 166 -12.25 -6.42 22.91
N MET A 167 -12.41 -7.58 22.25
CA MET A 167 -13.49 -7.83 21.27
C MET A 167 -13.48 -6.75 20.16
N PRO A 168 -12.39 -6.61 19.39
CA PRO A 168 -12.31 -5.60 18.35
C PRO A 168 -13.19 -5.98 17.15
N LYS A 169 -13.64 -4.99 16.38
CA LYS A 169 -14.33 -5.22 15.10
C LYS A 169 -13.37 -5.49 13.95
N ILE A 170 -12.16 -4.91 14.02
CA ILE A 170 -11.08 -5.13 13.06
C ILE A 170 -9.80 -5.49 13.82
N ILE A 171 -9.11 -6.51 13.34
CA ILE A 171 -7.71 -6.79 13.68
C ILE A 171 -6.87 -6.42 12.46
N VAL A 172 -5.91 -5.51 12.66
CA VAL A 172 -4.96 -5.06 11.63
C VAL A 172 -3.67 -5.86 11.80
N CYS A 173 -3.30 -6.62 10.78
CA CYS A 173 -2.01 -7.28 10.70
C CYS A 173 -1.15 -6.62 9.60
N GLY A 174 0.12 -6.42 9.91
CA GLY A 174 1.05 -5.68 9.06
C GLY A 174 1.89 -4.72 9.89
N ALA A 175 3.00 -4.30 9.33
CA ALA A 175 3.96 -3.46 10.04
C ALA A 175 4.77 -2.60 9.08
N SER A 176 5.31 -1.48 9.60
CA SER A 176 6.31 -0.65 8.93
C SER A 176 7.72 -1.15 9.17
N ALA A 177 7.97 -1.74 10.35
CA ALA A 177 9.30 -2.17 10.78
C ALA A 177 9.21 -3.52 11.50
N TYR A 178 8.95 -4.58 10.76
CA TYR A 178 8.94 -5.97 11.25
C TYR A 178 9.66 -6.88 10.25
N ALA A 179 10.82 -7.38 10.64
CA ALA A 179 11.74 -8.12 9.76
C ALA A 179 11.48 -9.64 9.72
N ARG A 180 10.35 -10.10 10.25
CA ARG A 180 9.96 -11.52 10.30
C ARG A 180 8.74 -11.79 9.44
N GLU A 181 8.45 -13.05 9.17
CA GLU A 181 7.21 -13.43 8.49
C GLU A 181 6.00 -13.17 9.38
N ILE A 182 4.90 -12.72 8.74
CA ILE A 182 3.60 -12.52 9.38
C ILE A 182 2.75 -13.75 9.05
N ASP A 183 2.29 -14.46 10.07
CA ASP A 183 1.38 -15.61 9.92
C ASP A 183 -0.07 -15.12 9.77
N PHE A 184 -0.48 -14.89 8.52
CA PHE A 184 -1.84 -14.43 8.20
C PHE A 184 -2.90 -15.48 8.55
N LYS A 185 -2.55 -16.78 8.52
CA LYS A 185 -3.47 -17.85 8.90
C LYS A 185 -3.77 -17.78 10.39
N ARG A 186 -2.75 -17.62 11.23
CA ARG A 186 -2.93 -17.50 12.67
C ARG A 186 -3.71 -16.24 13.06
N PHE A 187 -3.44 -15.11 12.38
CA PHE A 187 -4.26 -13.92 12.55
C PHE A 187 -5.72 -14.13 12.14
N LYS A 188 -5.99 -14.92 11.09
CA LYS A 188 -7.36 -15.24 10.68
C LYS A 188 -8.08 -16.07 11.75
N GLU A 189 -7.42 -17.08 12.31
CA GLU A 189 -7.95 -17.89 13.39
C GLU A 189 -8.32 -17.03 14.62
N ILE A 190 -7.44 -16.09 14.98
CA ILE A 190 -7.69 -15.14 16.07
C ILE A 190 -8.89 -14.23 15.73
N ALA A 191 -8.94 -13.66 14.54
CA ALA A 191 -10.04 -12.80 14.13
C ALA A 191 -11.38 -13.54 14.16
N ASP A 192 -11.42 -14.77 13.66
CA ASP A 192 -12.62 -15.63 13.67
C ASP A 192 -13.09 -15.95 15.10
N SER A 193 -12.16 -16.18 16.02
CA SER A 193 -12.49 -16.51 17.42
C SER A 193 -13.26 -15.41 18.15
N VAL A 194 -13.18 -14.16 17.66
CA VAL A 194 -13.85 -12.97 18.23
C VAL A 194 -14.81 -12.29 17.26
N GLY A 195 -15.07 -12.87 16.09
CA GLY A 195 -15.94 -12.33 15.07
C GLY A 195 -15.44 -11.02 14.45
N ALA A 196 -14.11 -10.81 14.43
CA ALA A 196 -13.49 -9.62 13.87
C ALA A 196 -13.18 -9.78 12.37
N ILE A 197 -13.11 -8.65 11.68
CA ILE A 197 -12.59 -8.58 10.31
C ILE A 197 -11.06 -8.61 10.38
N LEU A 198 -10.41 -9.50 9.63
CA LEU A 198 -8.97 -9.45 9.44
C LEU A 198 -8.63 -8.49 8.29
N PHE A 199 -7.90 -7.43 8.62
CA PHE A 199 -7.38 -6.44 7.70
C PHE A 199 -5.85 -6.54 7.62
N ALA A 200 -5.30 -6.84 6.44
CA ALA A 200 -3.86 -6.95 6.23
C ALA A 200 -3.33 -5.72 5.49
N ASP A 201 -2.47 -4.94 6.15
CA ASP A 201 -1.68 -3.88 5.53
C ASP A 201 -0.29 -4.43 5.17
N ILE A 202 -0.10 -4.74 3.88
CA ILE A 202 1.14 -5.32 3.37
C ILE A 202 2.06 -4.29 2.70
N ALA A 203 1.91 -3.02 2.99
CA ALA A 203 2.61 -1.93 2.30
C ALA A 203 4.13 -2.16 2.20
N HIS A 204 4.78 -2.65 3.26
CA HIS A 204 6.23 -2.88 3.26
C HIS A 204 6.66 -4.18 2.59
N ILE A 205 5.79 -5.17 2.53
CA ILE A 205 6.14 -6.52 2.02
C ILE A 205 5.44 -6.87 0.70
N ALA A 206 4.64 -5.97 0.14
CA ALA A 206 3.82 -6.28 -1.05
C ALA A 206 4.64 -6.77 -2.25
N GLY A 207 5.84 -6.23 -2.47
CA GLY A 207 6.72 -6.69 -3.53
C GLY A 207 7.25 -8.11 -3.31
N LEU A 208 7.51 -8.49 -2.04
CA LEU A 208 7.90 -9.84 -1.66
C LEU A 208 6.72 -10.81 -1.79
N VAL A 209 5.52 -10.40 -1.36
CA VAL A 209 4.27 -11.17 -1.55
C VAL A 209 4.02 -11.43 -3.03
N ALA A 210 4.13 -10.39 -3.88
CA ALA A 210 3.96 -10.51 -5.32
C ALA A 210 4.95 -11.47 -5.99
N ALA A 211 6.16 -11.60 -5.43
CA ALA A 211 7.19 -12.52 -5.90
C ALA A 211 7.09 -13.93 -5.32
N GLY A 212 6.26 -14.15 -4.29
CA GLY A 212 6.21 -15.40 -3.52
C GLY A 212 7.36 -15.57 -2.52
N GLU A 213 8.08 -14.49 -2.20
CA GLU A 213 9.17 -14.45 -1.20
C GLU A 213 8.68 -14.16 0.23
N HIS A 214 7.40 -13.86 0.39
CA HIS A 214 6.63 -13.82 1.63
C HIS A 214 5.26 -14.45 1.36
N GLN A 215 4.67 -15.10 2.35
CA GLN A 215 3.33 -15.67 2.20
C GLN A 215 2.29 -14.59 1.87
N SER A 216 1.30 -14.97 1.06
CA SER A 216 0.19 -14.08 0.70
C SER A 216 -0.80 -13.94 1.87
N PRO A 217 -1.37 -12.74 2.10
CA PRO A 217 -2.51 -12.59 3.01
C PRO A 217 -3.77 -13.30 2.52
N PHE A 218 -3.89 -13.53 1.19
CA PHE A 218 -4.98 -14.34 0.65
C PHE A 218 -4.66 -15.85 0.74
N PRO A 219 -5.63 -16.69 1.10
CA PRO A 219 -7.07 -16.42 1.25
C PRO A 219 -7.51 -15.99 2.66
N HIS A 220 -6.61 -15.65 3.55
CA HIS A 220 -6.90 -15.46 4.98
C HIS A 220 -7.53 -14.10 5.30
N ALA A 221 -6.98 -13.00 4.76
CA ALA A 221 -7.48 -11.67 5.05
C ALA A 221 -8.79 -11.35 4.30
N HIS A 222 -9.73 -10.68 4.99
CA HIS A 222 -10.96 -10.19 4.39
C HIS A 222 -10.71 -8.99 3.48
N VAL A 223 -9.79 -8.12 3.87
CA VAL A 223 -9.36 -6.95 3.12
C VAL A 223 -7.86 -6.77 3.24
N VAL A 224 -7.23 -6.36 2.15
CA VAL A 224 -5.79 -6.14 2.05
C VAL A 224 -5.55 -4.75 1.50
N THR A 225 -4.65 -3.99 2.12
CA THR A 225 -4.15 -2.71 1.57
C THR A 225 -2.66 -2.77 1.31
N THR A 226 -2.22 -1.93 0.41
CA THR A 226 -0.81 -1.68 0.18
C THR A 226 -0.58 -0.27 -0.35
N THR A 227 0.63 0.23 -0.17
CA THR A 227 1.17 1.32 -0.99
C THR A 227 1.71 0.75 -2.29
N THR A 228 1.87 1.60 -3.31
CA THR A 228 2.41 1.18 -4.61
C THR A 228 3.88 1.56 -4.82
N HIS A 229 4.47 2.36 -3.92
CA HIS A 229 5.78 2.99 -4.09
C HIS A 229 6.92 2.44 -3.22
N LYS A 230 6.64 1.44 -2.35
CA LYS A 230 7.66 0.81 -1.50
C LYS A 230 8.26 -0.41 -2.22
N THR A 231 8.09 -1.60 -1.68
CA THR A 231 8.61 -2.81 -2.31
C THR A 231 7.98 -3.14 -3.68
N LEU A 232 6.80 -2.58 -4.01
CA LEU A 232 6.23 -2.68 -5.36
C LEU A 232 6.91 -1.78 -6.41
N ARG A 233 7.77 -0.85 -5.99
CA ARG A 233 8.59 0.00 -6.88
C ARG A 233 7.78 0.78 -7.93
N GLY A 234 6.56 1.16 -7.59
CA GLY A 234 5.66 1.93 -8.45
C GLY A 234 5.55 3.40 -8.05
N PRO A 235 4.56 4.13 -8.57
CA PRO A 235 4.31 5.51 -8.20
C PRO A 235 3.78 5.61 -6.77
N ARG A 236 3.94 6.78 -6.15
CA ARG A 236 3.33 7.05 -4.84
C ARG A 236 1.81 6.98 -4.94
N GLY A 237 1.23 6.12 -4.13
CA GLY A 237 -0.21 5.84 -4.13
C GLY A 237 -0.54 4.68 -3.20
N GLY A 238 -1.83 4.32 -3.15
CA GLY A 238 -2.35 3.18 -2.41
C GLY A 238 -3.24 2.28 -3.26
N MET A 239 -3.58 1.11 -2.72
CA MET A 239 -4.47 0.15 -3.35
C MET A 239 -5.17 -0.67 -2.27
N ILE A 240 -6.41 -1.08 -2.54
CA ILE A 240 -7.21 -1.95 -1.67
C ILE A 240 -7.66 -3.16 -2.45
N MET A 241 -7.60 -4.33 -1.84
CA MET A 241 -7.94 -5.62 -2.48
C MET A 241 -8.81 -6.45 -1.55
N THR A 242 -9.72 -7.24 -2.13
CA THR A 242 -10.56 -8.19 -1.39
C THR A 242 -11.08 -9.28 -2.31
N ASN A 243 -11.52 -10.40 -1.70
CA ASN A 243 -12.24 -11.46 -2.41
C ASN A 243 -13.76 -11.41 -2.15
N ASP A 244 -14.21 -10.50 -1.30
CA ASP A 244 -15.61 -10.31 -0.93
C ASP A 244 -16.24 -9.15 -1.73
N GLU A 245 -17.31 -9.44 -2.45
CA GLU A 245 -18.00 -8.46 -3.30
C GLU A 245 -18.65 -7.33 -2.50
N GLU A 246 -19.22 -7.66 -1.34
CA GLU A 246 -19.91 -6.65 -0.50
C GLU A 246 -18.89 -5.71 0.15
N ILE A 247 -17.73 -6.22 0.56
CA ILE A 247 -16.61 -5.39 1.03
C ILE A 247 -16.11 -4.51 -0.11
N ALA A 248 -15.96 -5.04 -1.32
CA ALA A 248 -15.52 -4.26 -2.49
C ALA A 248 -16.48 -3.10 -2.80
N LYS A 249 -17.80 -3.33 -2.77
CA LYS A 249 -18.82 -2.28 -2.98
C LYS A 249 -18.73 -1.19 -1.91
N LYS A 250 -18.61 -1.57 -0.63
CA LYS A 250 -18.47 -0.61 0.48
C LYS A 250 -17.18 0.20 0.36
N ILE A 251 -16.06 -0.42 0.01
CA ILE A 251 -14.79 0.24 -0.21
C ILE A 251 -14.89 1.24 -1.37
N ASN A 252 -15.49 0.85 -2.49
CA ASN A 252 -15.68 1.75 -3.62
C ASN A 252 -16.48 2.99 -3.21
N SER A 253 -17.58 2.82 -2.47
CA SER A 253 -18.34 3.95 -1.92
C SER A 253 -17.55 4.80 -0.92
N ALA A 254 -16.72 4.18 -0.10
CA ALA A 254 -15.88 4.89 0.88
C ALA A 254 -14.75 5.69 0.21
N ILE A 255 -14.19 5.19 -0.89
CA ILE A 255 -13.22 5.95 -1.71
C ILE A 255 -13.95 7.07 -2.42
N PHE A 256 -14.89 6.76 -3.31
CA PHE A 256 -15.63 7.77 -4.05
C PHE A 256 -17.15 7.51 -3.90
N PRO A 257 -17.90 8.50 -3.45
CA PRO A 257 -17.52 9.88 -3.12
C PRO A 257 -17.09 10.12 -1.65
N GLY A 258 -16.85 9.05 -0.87
CA GLY A 258 -16.70 9.15 0.58
C GLY A 258 -15.49 9.97 1.06
N LEU A 259 -14.28 9.64 0.60
CA LEU A 259 -13.03 10.26 1.05
C LEU A 259 -12.27 10.98 -0.05
N GLN A 260 -12.56 10.67 -1.32
CA GLN A 260 -11.90 11.26 -2.49
C GLN A 260 -12.94 11.73 -3.50
N GLY A 261 -12.55 12.71 -4.34
CA GLY A 261 -13.24 13.12 -5.54
C GLY A 261 -12.61 12.47 -6.78
N GLY A 262 -12.21 13.28 -7.77
CA GLY A 262 -11.58 12.80 -9.00
C GLY A 262 -10.30 11.99 -8.74
N PRO A 263 -10.17 10.81 -9.32
CA PRO A 263 -8.98 9.99 -9.17
C PRO A 263 -7.78 10.62 -9.90
N LEU A 264 -6.58 10.34 -9.42
CA LEU A 264 -5.32 10.74 -10.06
C LEU A 264 -5.03 9.79 -11.24
N VAL A 265 -5.62 10.04 -12.41
CA VAL A 265 -5.55 9.12 -13.55
C VAL A 265 -4.13 8.89 -14.03
N HIS A 266 -3.26 9.91 -13.98
CA HIS A 266 -1.83 9.79 -14.28
C HIS A 266 -1.11 8.85 -13.30
N VAL A 267 -1.46 8.86 -12.02
CA VAL A 267 -0.93 7.91 -11.03
C VAL A 267 -1.45 6.49 -11.30
N ILE A 268 -2.73 6.35 -11.69
CA ILE A 268 -3.31 5.05 -12.05
C ILE A 268 -2.61 4.48 -13.29
N ALA A 269 -2.32 5.31 -14.29
CA ALA A 269 -1.54 4.91 -15.46
C ALA A 269 -0.14 4.41 -15.06
N ALA A 270 0.53 5.12 -14.17
CA ALA A 270 1.82 4.72 -13.63
C ALA A 270 1.76 3.43 -12.80
N LYS A 271 0.68 3.21 -12.01
CA LYS A 271 0.41 1.92 -11.35
C LYS A 271 0.27 0.80 -12.36
N ALA A 272 -0.46 1.02 -13.46
CA ALA A 272 -0.61 0.02 -14.52
C ALA A 272 0.75 -0.38 -15.14
N VAL A 273 1.66 0.57 -15.33
CA VAL A 273 3.03 0.30 -15.82
C VAL A 273 3.80 -0.53 -14.79
N ALA A 274 3.87 -0.08 -13.53
CA ALA A 274 4.57 -0.79 -12.47
C ALA A 274 4.05 -2.23 -12.29
N PHE A 275 2.74 -2.43 -12.34
CA PHE A 275 2.14 -3.76 -12.25
C PHE A 275 2.51 -4.66 -13.46
N LYS A 276 2.74 -4.08 -14.64
CA LYS A 276 3.28 -4.84 -15.79
C LYS A 276 4.70 -5.31 -15.53
N GLU A 277 5.53 -4.47 -14.92
CA GLU A 277 6.90 -4.84 -14.55
C GLU A 277 6.92 -5.97 -13.49
N ILE A 278 6.00 -5.92 -12.51
CA ILE A 278 5.87 -6.97 -11.48
C ILE A 278 5.42 -8.31 -12.09
N LEU A 279 4.64 -8.29 -13.16
CA LEU A 279 4.21 -9.50 -13.88
C LEU A 279 5.32 -10.11 -14.74
N ASP A 280 6.46 -9.44 -14.91
CA ASP A 280 7.64 -10.01 -15.59
C ASP A 280 8.31 -11.06 -14.69
N PRO A 281 8.70 -12.23 -15.22
CA PRO A 281 9.41 -13.26 -14.44
C PRO A 281 10.67 -12.76 -13.71
N LYS A 282 11.35 -11.75 -14.23
CA LYS A 282 12.53 -11.12 -13.61
C LYS A 282 12.23 -10.45 -12.26
N TRP A 283 10.96 -10.17 -11.98
CA TRP A 283 10.54 -9.62 -10.68
C TRP A 283 10.90 -10.55 -9.52
N LYS A 284 10.78 -11.86 -9.72
CA LYS A 284 11.16 -12.85 -8.70
C LYS A 284 12.64 -12.78 -8.35
N ASP A 285 13.50 -12.61 -9.35
CA ASP A 285 14.94 -12.52 -9.14
C ASP A 285 15.30 -11.24 -8.38
N TYR A 286 14.66 -10.12 -8.74
CA TYR A 286 14.78 -8.85 -8.01
C TYR A 286 14.39 -9.01 -6.54
N ALA A 287 13.22 -9.56 -6.25
CA ALA A 287 12.73 -9.73 -4.89
C ALA A 287 13.62 -10.67 -4.05
N LYS A 288 14.11 -11.76 -4.63
CA LYS A 288 15.09 -12.65 -4.00
C LYS A 288 16.38 -11.92 -3.64
N GLN A 289 16.89 -11.09 -4.56
CA GLN A 289 18.09 -10.32 -4.32
C GLN A 289 17.89 -9.29 -3.20
N VAL A 290 16.75 -8.60 -3.14
CA VAL A 290 16.40 -7.68 -2.05
C VAL A 290 16.45 -8.41 -0.71
N LYS A 291 15.82 -9.58 -0.61
CA LYS A 291 15.78 -10.41 0.61
C LYS A 291 17.18 -10.90 1.00
N ALA A 292 17.98 -11.34 0.02
CA ALA A 292 19.36 -11.78 0.25
C ALA A 292 20.26 -10.63 0.75
N ASN A 293 20.15 -9.45 0.15
CA ASN A 293 20.90 -8.27 0.57
C ASN A 293 20.54 -7.84 2.00
N ALA A 294 19.24 -7.83 2.33
CA ALA A 294 18.79 -7.49 3.69
C ALA A 294 19.31 -8.49 4.73
N LYS A 295 19.33 -9.78 4.41
CA LYS A 295 19.89 -10.82 5.27
C LYS A 295 21.39 -10.59 5.52
N VAL A 296 22.18 -10.38 4.48
CA VAL A 296 23.62 -10.13 4.60
C VAL A 296 23.89 -8.88 5.40
N LEU A 297 23.12 -7.79 5.17
CA LEU A 297 23.24 -6.57 5.93
C LEU A 297 23.01 -6.80 7.43
N GLY A 298 21.96 -7.52 7.80
CA GLY A 298 21.66 -7.88 9.18
C GLY A 298 22.76 -8.74 9.80
N GLU A 299 23.22 -9.79 9.12
CA GLU A 299 24.30 -10.66 9.62
C GLU A 299 25.61 -9.89 9.84
N VAL A 300 25.96 -8.97 8.95
CA VAL A 300 27.16 -8.13 9.11
C VAL A 300 27.02 -7.16 10.29
N LEU A 301 25.84 -6.53 10.46
CA LEU A 301 25.61 -5.66 11.60
C LEU A 301 25.73 -6.40 12.93
N VAL A 302 25.08 -7.56 13.06
CA VAL A 302 25.19 -8.41 14.26
C VAL A 302 26.64 -8.85 14.50
N SER A 303 27.39 -9.24 13.46
CA SER A 303 28.80 -9.61 13.61
C SER A 303 29.70 -8.46 14.10
N ARG A 304 29.24 -7.22 13.94
CA ARG A 304 29.92 -6.01 14.41
C ARG A 304 29.42 -5.52 15.77
N GLY A 305 28.53 -6.26 16.44
CA GLY A 305 28.04 -5.96 17.78
C GLY A 305 26.83 -5.02 17.81
N TYR A 306 26.12 -4.88 16.72
CA TYR A 306 24.81 -4.21 16.70
C TYR A 306 23.69 -5.25 16.93
N ASP A 307 22.67 -4.86 17.69
CA ASP A 307 21.50 -5.67 17.99
C ASP A 307 20.40 -5.50 16.91
#